data_9987babcba4f3784da2d0bb7c0d934ba
#
_entry.id   9987babcba4f3784da2d0bb7c0d934ba
#
_cell.length_a   1.000
_cell.length_b   1.000
_cell.length_c   1.000
_cell.angle_alpha   90.00
_cell.angle_beta   90.00
_cell.angle_gamma   90.00
#
_symmetry.space_group_name_H-M   'P 1'
#
loop_
_entity.id
_entity.type
_entity.pdbx_description
1 polymer ?
#
loop_
_entity_poly.entity_id
_entity_poly.type
_entity_poly.pdbx_seq_one_letter_code
_entity_poly.pdbx_strand_id
1 'polypeptide(L)'
;WSWPVMWAGISDVQGLLNRAARSLRLDRTLFGEVANDPRATGQAAIIALLLSLGSLVLPLLSIAWWQQSSPMLISGVVVLMFGQFICLILATIAGRINQRENSFTHAFNAIAFAGVGGFVAWFAPIDYVGPLLLITGTLIVLVACWLAIQEALAISRWPAVLIPLISFVLASLLLLAIDSLYGGSIITISLLAG
;
A
#
# COMPACT_ATOMS: atom_id res chain seq x y z
N TRP A 1 -9.52 19.27 -13.37
CA TRP A 1 -9.69 18.96 -11.94
C TRP A 1 -10.49 20.10 -11.31
N SER A 2 -11.76 19.88 -10.99
CA SER A 2 -12.55 20.87 -10.27
C SER A 2 -12.45 20.59 -8.76
N TRP A 3 -11.83 21.49 -8.02
CA TRP A 3 -11.69 21.42 -6.56
C TRP A 3 -12.99 21.04 -5.82
N PRO A 4 -14.18 21.53 -6.21
CA PRO A 4 -15.43 21.19 -5.56
C PRO A 4 -15.77 19.69 -5.59
N VAL A 5 -15.40 18.97 -6.66
CA VAL A 5 -15.68 17.52 -6.80
C VAL A 5 -14.80 16.69 -5.87
N MET A 6 -13.54 17.08 -5.68
CA MET A 6 -12.65 16.42 -4.72
C MET A 6 -13.16 16.58 -3.28
N TRP A 7 -13.58 17.78 -2.89
CA TRP A 7 -14.11 18.05 -1.56
C TRP A 7 -15.41 17.28 -1.28
N ALA A 8 -16.28 17.14 -2.26
CA ALA A 8 -17.50 16.33 -2.14
C ALA A 8 -17.18 14.85 -1.87
N GLY A 9 -16.08 14.32 -2.43
CA GLY A 9 -15.61 12.96 -2.13
C GLY A 9 -15.08 12.82 -0.71
N ILE A 10 -14.38 13.82 -0.19
CA ILE A 10 -13.82 13.82 1.17
C ILE A 10 -14.92 13.84 2.24
N SER A 11 -16.02 14.55 2.00
CA SER A 11 -17.15 14.64 2.95
C SER A 11 -18.00 13.36 2.99
N ASP A 12 -17.90 12.47 2.01
CA ASP A 12 -18.64 11.21 1.97
C ASP A 12 -17.90 10.09 2.73
N VAL A 13 -17.91 10.18 4.06
CA VAL A 13 -17.26 9.20 4.95
C VAL A 13 -17.90 7.82 4.80
N GLN A 14 -19.23 7.75 4.64
CA GLN A 14 -19.92 6.47 4.50
C GLN A 14 -19.57 5.77 3.19
N GLY A 15 -19.47 6.51 2.09
CA GLY A 15 -18.98 6.01 0.82
C GLY A 15 -17.54 5.52 0.91
N LEU A 16 -16.66 6.26 1.59
CA LEU A 16 -15.27 5.86 1.85
C LEU A 16 -15.19 4.53 2.62
N LEU A 17 -15.95 4.39 3.73
CA LEU A 17 -15.94 3.18 4.54
C LEU A 17 -16.47 1.96 3.76
N ASN A 18 -17.54 2.16 2.99
CA ASN A 18 -18.09 1.09 2.14
C ASN A 18 -17.07 0.64 1.08
N ARG A 19 -16.42 1.57 0.40
CA ARG A 19 -15.35 1.27 -0.58
C ARG A 19 -14.15 0.58 0.08
N ALA A 20 -13.74 1.02 1.27
CA ALA A 20 -12.66 0.39 2.03
C ALA A 20 -13.03 -1.07 2.40
N ALA A 21 -14.25 -1.32 2.86
CA ALA A 21 -14.73 -2.67 3.17
C ALA A 21 -14.79 -3.57 1.92
N ARG A 22 -15.21 -3.03 0.76
CA ARG A 22 -15.20 -3.75 -0.53
C ARG A 22 -13.76 -4.08 -0.97
N SER A 23 -12.82 -3.15 -0.75
CA SER A 23 -11.40 -3.39 -1.05
C SER A 23 -10.82 -4.54 -0.23
N LEU A 24 -11.12 -4.61 1.08
CA LEU A 24 -10.72 -5.74 1.94
C LEU A 24 -11.32 -7.08 1.50
N ARG A 25 -12.50 -7.05 0.87
CA ARG A 25 -13.14 -8.25 0.26
C ARG A 25 -12.60 -8.58 -1.12
N LEU A 26 -11.62 -7.82 -1.63
CA LEU A 26 -11.02 -7.97 -2.94
C LEU A 26 -12.05 -7.91 -4.09
N ASP A 27 -13.04 -7.02 -3.93
CA ASP A 27 -14.08 -6.81 -4.95
C ASP A 27 -13.47 -6.14 -6.19
N ARG A 28 -13.35 -6.92 -7.27
CA ARG A 28 -12.73 -6.47 -8.53
C ARG A 28 -13.42 -5.26 -9.13
N THR A 29 -14.76 -5.21 -9.05
CA THR A 29 -15.55 -4.14 -9.67
C THR A 29 -15.28 -2.79 -9.02
N LEU A 30 -14.90 -2.79 -7.72
CA LEU A 30 -14.53 -1.58 -7.00
C LEU A 30 -13.36 -0.85 -7.67
N PHE A 31 -12.30 -1.58 -8.06
CA PHE A 31 -11.09 -0.96 -8.59
C PHE A 31 -11.32 -0.26 -9.93
N GLY A 32 -12.17 -0.82 -10.78
CA GLY A 32 -12.63 -0.16 -12.00
C GLY A 32 -13.52 1.07 -11.73
N GLU A 33 -14.40 0.96 -10.73
CA GLU A 33 -15.28 2.07 -10.29
C GLU A 33 -14.45 3.25 -9.78
N VAL A 34 -13.56 3.03 -8.79
CA VAL A 34 -12.78 4.12 -8.18
C VAL A 34 -11.75 4.72 -9.14
N ALA A 35 -11.23 3.95 -10.08
CA ALA A 35 -10.31 4.46 -11.09
C ALA A 35 -10.96 5.54 -11.95
N ASN A 36 -12.25 5.38 -12.29
CA ASN A 36 -12.98 6.27 -13.18
C ASN A 36 -13.85 7.31 -12.46
N ASP A 37 -13.93 7.26 -11.12
CA ASP A 37 -14.71 8.22 -10.33
C ASP A 37 -13.83 9.39 -9.86
N PRO A 38 -14.05 10.63 -10.33
CA PRO A 38 -13.30 11.81 -9.88
C PRO A 38 -13.41 12.08 -8.38
N ARG A 39 -14.50 11.65 -7.74
CA ARG A 39 -14.70 11.82 -6.28
C ARG A 39 -13.81 10.85 -5.48
N ALA A 40 -13.47 9.70 -6.06
CA ALA A 40 -12.61 8.72 -5.42
C ALA A 40 -11.19 9.24 -5.20
N THR A 41 -10.71 10.22 -5.98
CA THR A 41 -9.37 10.78 -5.82
C THR A 41 -9.16 11.45 -4.46
N GLY A 42 -10.15 12.19 -3.95
CA GLY A 42 -10.10 12.75 -2.61
C GLY A 42 -10.03 11.67 -1.53
N GLN A 43 -10.85 10.62 -1.66
CA GLN A 43 -10.86 9.47 -0.76
C GLN A 43 -9.54 8.68 -0.83
N ALA A 44 -9.00 8.46 -2.03
CA ALA A 44 -7.71 7.81 -2.26
C ALA A 44 -6.56 8.60 -1.58
N ALA A 45 -6.59 9.93 -1.67
CA ALA A 45 -5.61 10.78 -0.99
C ALA A 45 -5.68 10.65 0.53
N ILE A 46 -6.88 10.58 1.12
CA ILE A 46 -7.06 10.32 2.57
C ILE A 46 -6.48 8.96 2.95
N ILE A 47 -6.79 7.91 2.21
CA ILE A 47 -6.27 6.56 2.49
C ILE A 47 -4.75 6.56 2.40
N ALA A 48 -4.17 7.12 1.33
CA ALA A 48 -2.73 7.21 1.16
C ALA A 48 -2.06 8.01 2.29
N LEU A 49 -2.66 9.13 2.71
CA LEU A 49 -2.19 9.93 3.84
C LEU A 49 -2.22 9.15 5.15
N LEU A 50 -3.34 8.49 5.45
CA LEU A 50 -3.48 7.67 6.66
C LEU A 50 -2.46 6.54 6.69
N LEU A 51 -2.28 5.81 5.58
CA LEU A 51 -1.27 4.76 5.47
C LEU A 51 0.14 5.32 5.70
N SER A 52 0.45 6.48 5.09
CA SER A 52 1.74 7.14 5.24
C SER A 52 1.99 7.61 6.67
N LEU A 53 1.02 8.26 7.30
CA LEU A 53 1.13 8.70 8.69
C LEU A 53 1.25 7.51 9.65
N GLY A 54 0.45 6.47 9.46
CA GLY A 54 0.48 5.30 10.32
C GLY A 54 1.84 4.60 10.30
N SER A 55 2.46 4.49 9.15
CA SER A 55 3.78 3.85 9.03
C SER A 55 4.93 4.72 9.58
N LEU A 56 4.74 6.03 9.70
CA LEU A 56 5.68 6.91 10.41
C LEU A 56 5.43 6.89 11.93
N VAL A 57 4.17 6.93 12.34
CA VAL A 57 3.78 7.06 13.76
C VAL A 57 3.94 5.73 14.50
N LEU A 58 3.57 4.60 13.89
CA LEU A 58 3.67 3.30 14.55
C LEU A 58 5.09 2.91 14.97
N PRO A 59 6.15 3.08 14.14
CA PRO A 59 7.52 2.88 14.59
C PRO A 59 7.92 3.79 15.75
N LEU A 60 7.49 5.06 15.74
CA LEU A 60 7.77 6.01 16.81
C LEU A 60 7.08 5.61 18.12
N LEU A 61 5.84 5.17 18.05
CA LEU A 61 5.10 4.66 19.21
C LEU A 61 5.68 3.34 19.73
N SER A 62 6.16 2.45 18.83
CA SER A 62 6.77 1.18 19.21
C SER A 62 8.08 1.38 19.99
N ILE A 63 8.86 2.39 19.65
CA ILE A 63 10.08 2.74 20.42
C ILE A 63 9.72 3.15 21.87
N ALA A 64 8.60 3.83 22.07
CA ALA A 64 8.18 4.32 23.38
C ALA A 64 7.48 3.25 24.24
N TRP A 65 6.75 2.32 23.64
CA TRP A 65 5.85 1.39 24.35
C TRP A 65 6.28 -0.08 24.25
N TRP A 66 7.07 -0.44 23.22
CA TRP A 66 7.37 -1.83 22.88
C TRP A 66 8.85 -2.03 22.59
N GLN A 67 9.67 -1.85 23.61
CA GLN A 67 11.12 -2.10 23.54
C GLN A 67 11.48 -3.52 23.05
N GLN A 68 10.47 -4.39 22.89
CA GLN A 68 10.61 -5.77 22.39
C GLN A 68 10.01 -5.99 21.01
N SER A 69 9.38 -4.98 20.37
CA SER A 69 8.85 -5.17 19.01
C SER A 69 10.01 -5.39 18.05
N SER A 70 10.03 -6.56 17.45
CA SER A 70 11.07 -6.94 16.50
C SER A 70 11.25 -5.86 15.42
N PRO A 71 12.45 -5.33 15.18
CA PRO A 71 12.76 -4.43 14.06
C PRO A 71 12.26 -4.96 12.71
N MET A 72 12.11 -6.27 12.61
CA MET A 72 11.54 -6.97 11.45
C MET A 72 10.09 -6.55 11.15
N LEU A 73 9.27 -6.27 12.18
CA LEU A 73 7.89 -5.83 11.99
C LEU A 73 7.80 -4.40 11.46
N ILE A 74 8.67 -3.53 11.98
CA ILE A 74 8.78 -2.14 11.52
C ILE A 74 9.24 -2.11 10.06
N SER A 75 10.28 -2.88 9.73
CA SER A 75 10.79 -2.98 8.37
C SER A 75 9.73 -3.53 7.39
N GLY A 76 8.91 -4.49 7.83
CA GLY A 76 7.80 -5.01 7.04
C GLY A 76 6.75 -3.95 6.66
N VAL A 77 6.36 -3.09 7.61
CA VAL A 77 5.42 -1.99 7.33
C VAL A 77 6.04 -0.95 6.38
N VAL A 78 7.33 -0.64 6.56
CA VAL A 78 8.07 0.28 5.67
C VAL A 78 8.14 -0.31 4.25
N VAL A 79 8.44 -1.60 4.11
CA VAL A 79 8.44 -2.29 2.79
C VAL A 79 7.08 -2.22 2.13
N LEU A 80 5.98 -2.41 2.88
CA LEU A 80 4.63 -2.28 2.34
C LEU A 80 4.40 -0.91 1.71
N MET A 81 4.81 0.16 2.36
CA MET A 81 4.63 1.52 1.84
C MET A 81 5.47 1.80 0.61
N PHE A 82 6.78 1.53 0.71
CA PHE A 82 7.67 1.72 -0.43
C PHE A 82 7.26 0.85 -1.61
N GLY A 83 6.81 -0.39 -1.34
CA GLY A 83 6.29 -1.29 -2.34
C GLY A 83 5.08 -0.72 -3.08
N GLN A 84 4.13 -0.11 -2.36
CA GLN A 84 2.97 0.56 -2.97
C GLN A 84 3.36 1.79 -3.79
N PHE A 85 4.33 2.59 -3.31
CA PHE A 85 4.82 3.75 -4.04
C PHE A 85 5.51 3.34 -5.35
N ILE A 86 6.39 2.34 -5.31
CA ILE A 86 7.04 1.80 -6.50
C ILE A 86 5.99 1.18 -7.44
N CYS A 87 5.00 0.47 -6.88
CA CYS A 87 3.88 -0.11 -7.63
C CYS A 87 3.09 0.96 -8.39
N LEU A 88 2.80 2.10 -7.76
CA LEU A 88 2.15 3.23 -8.40
C LEU A 88 2.97 3.76 -9.59
N ILE A 89 4.28 3.93 -9.42
CA ILE A 89 5.17 4.40 -10.49
C ILE A 89 5.15 3.41 -11.66
N LEU A 90 5.39 2.12 -11.40
CA LEU A 90 5.43 1.10 -12.44
C LEU A 90 4.08 0.91 -13.14
N ALA A 91 2.98 0.94 -12.39
CA ALA A 91 1.63 0.87 -12.95
C ALA A 91 1.33 2.08 -13.86
N THR A 92 1.75 3.28 -13.44
CA THR A 92 1.58 4.50 -14.25
C THR A 92 2.39 4.41 -15.56
N ILE A 93 3.62 3.93 -15.51
CA ILE A 93 4.46 3.72 -16.70
C ILE A 93 3.80 2.70 -17.62
N ALA A 94 3.36 1.55 -17.08
CA ALA A 94 2.69 0.52 -17.86
C ALA A 94 1.37 1.02 -18.49
N GLY A 95 0.60 1.82 -17.76
CA GLY A 95 -0.61 2.45 -18.27
C GLY A 95 -0.32 3.42 -19.43
N ARG A 96 0.76 4.19 -19.35
CA ARG A 96 1.19 5.09 -20.43
C ARG A 96 1.64 4.31 -21.68
N ILE A 97 2.39 3.22 -21.50
CA ILE A 97 2.79 2.34 -22.61
C ILE A 97 1.57 1.78 -23.33
N ASN A 98 0.50 1.43 -22.59
CA ASN A 98 -0.78 0.98 -23.14
C ASN A 98 -1.68 2.12 -23.63
N GLN A 99 -1.13 3.34 -23.79
CA GLN A 99 -1.84 4.53 -24.30
C GLN A 99 -3.11 4.89 -23.49
N ARG A 100 -3.14 4.54 -22.20
CA ARG A 100 -4.26 4.88 -21.33
C ARG A 100 -4.15 6.35 -20.89
N GLU A 101 -5.14 7.14 -21.26
CA GLU A 101 -5.26 8.52 -20.78
C GLU A 101 -5.43 8.53 -19.25
N ASN A 102 -4.91 9.56 -18.58
CA ASN A 102 -4.99 9.72 -17.11
C ASN A 102 -4.47 8.52 -16.30
N SER A 103 -3.51 7.75 -16.85
CA SER A 103 -2.99 6.52 -16.23
C SER A 103 -2.53 6.73 -14.77
N PHE A 104 -1.95 7.89 -14.44
CA PHE A 104 -1.55 8.21 -13.06
C PHE A 104 -2.75 8.28 -12.12
N THR A 105 -3.79 9.03 -12.47
CA THR A 105 -4.98 9.18 -11.62
C THR A 105 -5.70 7.86 -11.41
N HIS A 106 -5.88 7.08 -12.48
CA HIS A 106 -6.52 5.77 -12.40
C HIS A 106 -5.70 4.81 -11.54
N ALA A 107 -4.38 4.76 -11.72
CA ALA A 107 -3.48 3.95 -10.91
C ALA A 107 -3.47 4.42 -9.45
N PHE A 108 -3.38 5.73 -9.21
CA PHE A 108 -3.37 6.29 -7.85
C PHE A 108 -4.64 5.93 -7.08
N ASN A 109 -5.81 6.18 -7.67
CA ASN A 109 -7.08 5.87 -7.03
C ASN A 109 -7.16 4.37 -6.70
N ALA A 110 -6.90 3.51 -7.66
CA ALA A 110 -7.04 2.06 -7.48
C ALA A 110 -6.01 1.50 -6.47
N ILE A 111 -4.73 1.91 -6.54
CA ILE A 111 -3.66 1.43 -5.66
C ILE A 111 -3.83 1.97 -4.23
N ALA A 112 -4.29 3.20 -4.06
CA ALA A 112 -4.59 3.72 -2.73
C ALA A 112 -5.67 2.89 -2.02
N PHE A 113 -6.76 2.53 -2.73
CA PHE A 113 -7.76 1.63 -2.17
C PHE A 113 -7.23 0.20 -1.97
N ALA A 114 -6.37 -0.31 -2.85
CA ALA A 114 -5.69 -1.58 -2.64
C ALA A 114 -4.83 -1.58 -1.36
N GLY A 115 -4.28 -0.43 -1.01
CA GLY A 115 -3.51 -0.21 0.21
C GLY A 115 -4.29 -0.39 1.52
N VAL A 116 -5.62 -0.37 1.49
CA VAL A 116 -6.46 -0.56 2.70
C VAL A 116 -6.11 -1.86 3.44
N GLY A 117 -5.71 -2.92 2.72
CA GLY A 117 -5.18 -4.15 3.33
C GLY A 117 -3.96 -3.91 4.22
N GLY A 118 -3.18 -2.87 3.98
CA GLY A 118 -2.02 -2.49 4.79
C GLY A 118 -2.39 -2.05 6.22
N PHE A 119 -3.62 -1.59 6.46
CA PHE A 119 -4.09 -1.30 7.83
C PHE A 119 -4.07 -2.55 8.73
N VAL A 120 -4.23 -3.73 8.17
CA VAL A 120 -4.11 -5.00 8.91
C VAL A 120 -2.69 -5.15 9.45
N ALA A 121 -1.67 -4.76 8.67
CA ALA A 121 -0.29 -4.81 9.09
C ALA A 121 0.06 -3.81 10.22
N TRP A 122 -0.77 -2.79 10.47
CA TRP A 122 -0.57 -1.88 11.61
C TRP A 122 -0.72 -2.58 12.97
N PHE A 123 -1.44 -3.68 13.01
CA PHE A 123 -1.57 -4.51 14.21
C PHE A 123 -0.42 -5.54 14.36
N ALA A 124 0.57 -5.51 13.45
CA ALA A 124 1.74 -6.37 13.53
C ALA A 124 2.53 -6.28 14.86
N PRO A 125 2.55 -5.13 15.56
CA PRO A 125 3.20 -5.06 16.87
C PRO A 125 2.54 -5.86 17.99
N ILE A 126 1.37 -6.47 17.78
CA ILE A 126 0.74 -7.33 18.79
C ILE A 126 1.53 -8.64 18.91
N ASP A 127 2.03 -8.95 20.13
CA ASP A 127 2.78 -10.16 20.41
C ASP A 127 2.07 -11.42 19.89
N TYR A 128 2.85 -12.41 19.44
CA TYR A 128 2.42 -13.71 18.89
C TYR A 128 1.60 -13.63 17.60
N VAL A 129 0.72 -12.62 17.42
CA VAL A 129 -0.17 -12.50 16.24
C VAL A 129 0.41 -11.59 15.18
N GLY A 130 1.34 -10.72 15.57
CA GLY A 130 1.91 -9.69 14.70
C GLY A 130 2.50 -10.19 13.38
N PRO A 131 3.37 -11.20 13.37
CA PRO A 131 3.92 -11.74 12.13
C PRO A 131 2.82 -12.28 11.19
N LEU A 132 1.79 -12.92 11.74
CA LEU A 132 0.66 -13.42 10.96
C LEU A 132 -0.14 -12.27 10.34
N LEU A 133 -0.39 -11.20 11.10
CA LEU A 133 -1.10 -10.01 10.62
C LEU A 133 -0.30 -9.27 9.54
N LEU A 134 1.03 -9.18 9.69
CA LEU A 134 1.91 -8.61 8.67
C LEU A 134 1.86 -9.41 7.37
N ILE A 135 2.01 -10.74 7.43
CA ILE A 135 1.94 -11.61 6.27
C ILE A 135 0.56 -11.51 5.61
N THR A 136 -0.52 -11.57 6.40
CA THR A 136 -1.89 -11.48 5.89
C THR A 136 -2.15 -10.13 5.22
N GLY A 137 -1.77 -9.02 5.87
CA GLY A 137 -1.90 -7.68 5.31
C GLY A 137 -1.11 -7.52 4.00
N THR A 138 0.12 -8.05 3.95
CA THR A 138 0.96 -8.04 2.75
C THR A 138 0.31 -8.81 1.60
N LEU A 139 -0.21 -10.00 1.87
CA LEU A 139 -0.89 -10.81 0.84
C LEU A 139 -2.15 -10.12 0.32
N ILE A 140 -2.96 -9.53 1.21
CA ILE A 140 -4.15 -8.76 0.80
C ILE A 140 -3.74 -7.59 -0.10
N VAL A 141 -2.72 -6.83 0.27
CA VAL A 141 -2.23 -5.69 -0.53
C VAL A 141 -1.70 -6.15 -1.89
N LEU A 142 -0.91 -7.22 -1.95
CA LEU A 142 -0.38 -7.75 -3.22
C LEU A 142 -1.51 -8.17 -4.17
N VAL A 143 -2.49 -8.92 -3.68
CA VAL A 143 -3.64 -9.37 -4.48
C VAL A 143 -4.51 -8.17 -4.88
N ALA A 144 -4.76 -7.24 -3.95
CA ALA A 144 -5.53 -6.04 -4.23
C ALA A 144 -4.84 -5.14 -5.28
N CYS A 145 -3.52 -4.95 -5.20
CA CYS A 145 -2.74 -4.20 -6.21
C CYS A 145 -2.79 -4.88 -7.58
N TRP A 146 -2.69 -6.21 -7.62
CA TRP A 146 -2.85 -6.95 -8.87
C TRP A 146 -4.22 -6.67 -9.50
N LEU A 147 -5.31 -6.85 -8.75
CA LEU A 147 -6.67 -6.60 -9.23
C LEU A 147 -6.87 -5.13 -9.63
N ALA A 148 -6.34 -4.20 -8.83
CA ALA A 148 -6.41 -2.76 -9.08
C ALA A 148 -5.75 -2.38 -10.41
N ILE A 149 -4.55 -2.89 -10.69
CA ILE A 149 -3.81 -2.62 -11.94
C ILE A 149 -4.57 -3.23 -13.13
N GLN A 150 -5.07 -4.46 -12.98
CA GLN A 150 -5.79 -5.13 -14.04
C GLN A 150 -7.07 -4.40 -14.44
N GLU A 151 -7.87 -3.98 -13.46
CA GLU A 151 -9.17 -3.35 -13.70
C GLU A 151 -9.04 -1.86 -14.05
N ALA A 152 -8.18 -1.11 -13.34
CA ALA A 152 -8.03 0.33 -13.56
C ALA A 152 -7.31 0.68 -14.87
N LEU A 153 -6.31 -0.10 -15.25
CA LEU A 153 -5.48 0.19 -16.42
C LEU A 153 -5.76 -0.74 -17.60
N ALA A 154 -6.67 -1.70 -17.46
CA ALA A 154 -7.00 -2.71 -18.49
C ALA A 154 -5.75 -3.45 -19.01
N ILE A 155 -4.79 -3.71 -18.12
CA ILE A 155 -3.53 -4.40 -18.43
C ILE A 155 -3.79 -5.92 -18.39
N SER A 156 -3.12 -6.67 -19.27
CA SER A 156 -3.20 -8.13 -19.28
C SER A 156 -2.75 -8.74 -17.95
N ARG A 157 -3.22 -9.96 -17.64
CA ARG A 157 -3.04 -10.60 -16.33
C ARG A 157 -1.58 -10.70 -15.90
N TRP A 158 -0.68 -11.12 -16.77
CA TRP A 158 0.71 -11.37 -16.42
C TRP A 158 1.47 -10.11 -16.00
N PRO A 159 1.50 -9.00 -16.78
CA PRO A 159 2.11 -7.76 -16.32
C PRO A 159 1.44 -7.21 -15.06
N ALA A 160 0.11 -7.34 -14.91
CA ALA A 160 -0.60 -6.87 -13.73
C ALA A 160 -0.17 -7.60 -12.45
N VAL A 161 0.20 -8.89 -12.51
CA VAL A 161 0.76 -9.65 -11.39
C VAL A 161 2.22 -9.29 -11.12
N LEU A 162 3.00 -9.15 -12.20
CA LEU A 162 4.44 -8.89 -12.07
C LEU A 162 4.75 -7.51 -11.48
N ILE A 163 3.95 -6.49 -11.80
CA ILE A 163 4.19 -5.13 -11.29
C ILE A 163 4.20 -5.08 -9.76
N PRO A 164 3.19 -5.51 -9.00
CA PRO A 164 3.25 -5.50 -7.55
C PRO A 164 4.35 -6.40 -7.00
N LEU A 165 4.58 -7.60 -7.56
CA LEU A 165 5.67 -8.48 -7.10
C LEU A 165 7.04 -7.83 -7.24
N ILE A 166 7.35 -7.27 -8.40
CA ILE A 166 8.61 -6.55 -8.64
C ILE A 166 8.72 -5.35 -7.70
N SER A 167 7.64 -4.61 -7.49
CA SER A 167 7.61 -3.43 -6.62
C SER A 167 8.00 -3.78 -5.19
N PHE A 168 7.45 -4.85 -4.65
CA PHE A 168 7.74 -5.29 -3.28
C PHE A 168 9.14 -5.88 -3.14
N VAL A 169 9.63 -6.61 -4.16
CA VAL A 169 11.02 -7.08 -4.19
C VAL A 169 11.99 -5.89 -4.23
N LEU A 170 11.74 -4.90 -5.08
CA LEU A 170 12.56 -3.69 -5.15
C LEU A 170 12.54 -2.90 -3.84
N ALA A 171 11.38 -2.77 -3.19
CA ALA A 171 11.27 -2.12 -1.88
C ALA A 171 12.08 -2.85 -0.82
N SER A 172 12.05 -4.19 -0.80
CA SER A 172 12.83 -5.02 0.11
C SER A 172 14.33 -4.87 -0.14
N LEU A 173 14.76 -4.90 -1.39
CA LEU A 173 16.16 -4.71 -1.76
C LEU A 173 16.66 -3.30 -1.41
N LEU A 174 15.82 -2.28 -1.62
CA LEU A 174 16.14 -0.89 -1.24
C LEU A 174 16.33 -0.77 0.28
N LEU A 175 15.45 -1.38 1.06
CA LEU A 175 15.57 -1.37 2.51
C LEU A 175 16.85 -2.08 2.97
N LEU A 176 17.16 -3.24 2.40
CA LEU A 176 18.42 -3.96 2.68
C LEU A 176 19.66 -3.14 2.30
N ALA A 177 19.62 -2.44 1.18
CA ALA A 177 20.71 -1.56 0.76
C ALA A 177 20.91 -0.38 1.74
N ILE A 178 19.81 0.24 2.18
CA ILE A 178 19.83 1.32 3.17
C ILE A 178 20.42 0.78 4.49
N ASP A 179 19.95 -0.37 4.98
CA ASP A 179 20.43 -0.98 6.21
C ASP A 179 21.93 -1.29 6.15
N SER A 180 22.42 -1.80 5.02
CA SER A 180 23.86 -2.07 4.81
C SER A 180 24.72 -0.80 4.85
N LEU A 181 24.22 0.32 4.33
CA LEU A 181 24.91 1.62 4.34
C LEU A 181 25.02 2.21 5.77
N TYR A 182 24.03 1.96 6.61
CA TYR A 182 24.03 2.39 8.00
C TYR A 182 24.68 1.39 8.98
N GLY A 183 25.49 0.47 8.48
CA GLY A 183 26.25 -0.48 9.31
C GLY A 183 25.43 -1.65 9.82
N GLY A 184 24.34 -2.00 9.17
CA GLY A 184 23.54 -3.17 9.49
C GLY A 184 22.78 -3.06 10.83
N SER A 185 22.60 -1.84 11.36
CA SER A 185 22.03 -1.65 12.70
C SER A 185 20.52 -1.87 12.78
N ILE A 186 19.81 -1.80 11.66
CA ILE A 186 18.34 -1.89 11.66
C ILE A 186 17.85 -3.34 11.56
N ILE A 187 18.47 -4.14 10.71
CA ILE A 187 18.05 -5.54 10.47
C ILE A 187 18.97 -6.54 11.17
N THR A 188 20.27 -6.28 11.20
CA THR A 188 21.27 -7.23 11.70
C THR A 188 21.23 -7.39 13.23
N ILE A 189 20.87 -6.37 13.99
CA ILE A 189 20.70 -6.47 15.44
C ILE A 189 19.59 -7.46 15.80
N SER A 190 18.55 -7.58 14.99
CA SER A 190 17.44 -8.51 15.27
C SER A 190 17.75 -9.97 14.94
N LEU A 191 18.68 -10.23 14.02
CA LEU A 191 19.10 -11.59 13.64
C LEU A 191 20.17 -12.16 14.55
N LEU A 192 20.96 -11.30 15.22
CA LEU A 192 22.04 -11.71 16.13
C LEU A 192 21.63 -11.71 17.61
N ALA A 193 20.48 -11.13 17.93
CA ALA A 193 19.95 -11.08 19.29
C ALA A 193 18.92 -12.18 19.62
N GLY A 194 18.60 -13.07 18.69
CA GLY A 194 17.79 -14.28 18.86
C GLY A 194 18.66 -15.51 18.85
#